data_c3ef940fb93f0ed1fff13083330a693f
#
_entry.id   c3ef940fb93f0ed1fff13083330a693f
#
_cell.length_a   1.000
_cell.length_b   1.000
_cell.length_c   1.000
_cell.angle_alpha   90.00
_cell.angle_beta   90.00
_cell.angle_gamma   90.00
#
_symmetry.space_group_name_H-M   'P 1'
#
loop_
_entity.id
_entity.type
_entity.pdbx_description
1 polymer ?
#
loop_
_entity_poly.entity_id
_entity_poly.type
_entity_poly.pdbx_seq_one_letter_code
_entity_poly.pdbx_strand_id
1 'polypeptide(L)'
;MQIPYELILGWRYTRAGRSTRRNGFISFISGVSMLGIALGVGALIIVLSVMNGFQKEVRDRMLGVVSHIEIYAQGGAALPDLNRTLAEVRANPAVIGAAPFIAAQALLARGDDMKGAMVRGIDPALEPSVTDLAGELKNTVLKRLVSGGFGVVLGVDLARSLGVREGDVITLIAPSGQVTPAGVVPRLKQMTVVGTFSSGHYEYDSALVMLHQDDAARIFRLEGPTGVRLKIRDLHQARAVADQLATSLSGDLLIRDWTRQNRTWFAAVQVEKRMMFIILTLIVAVAAFNLVSTLVMTVTDKRADIAILRTLGASPGSIMGIFVVQGAMVGVIGTLAGLLLGLGVAFNIDVIVPALENLLHASFLPKDIYLISRMPSDPQRSDILPVAVISLVLAFLATIYPSWRASRVNPAEALRMNEAPTVAHFVWLPAPQGAAFRLGAARRRNPSLSV
;
A
#
# COMPACT_ATOMS: atom_id res chain seq x y z
N MET A 1 -26.53 23.23 32.74
CA MET A 1 -26.09 23.82 31.47
C MET A 1 -27.23 23.67 30.47
N GLN A 2 -27.85 24.77 30.01
CA GLN A 2 -28.86 24.70 28.95
C GLN A 2 -28.14 24.43 27.62
N ILE A 3 -28.51 23.37 26.95
CA ILE A 3 -27.97 23.03 25.62
C ILE A 3 -28.37 24.17 24.65
N PRO A 4 -27.40 24.78 23.90
CA PRO A 4 -27.76 25.79 22.92
C PRO A 4 -28.78 25.27 21.94
N TYR A 5 -29.81 26.08 21.68
CA TYR A 5 -30.93 25.67 20.81
C TYR A 5 -30.49 25.38 19.36
N GLU A 6 -29.37 25.91 18.94
CA GLU A 6 -28.73 25.67 17.64
C GLU A 6 -28.36 24.18 17.48
N LEU A 7 -27.86 23.54 18.56
CA LEU A 7 -27.53 22.11 18.57
C LEU A 7 -28.79 21.25 18.44
N ILE A 8 -29.86 21.64 19.15
CA ILE A 8 -31.14 20.90 19.13
C ILE A 8 -31.79 20.98 17.76
N LEU A 9 -31.82 22.18 17.16
CA LEU A 9 -32.40 22.40 15.84
C LEU A 9 -31.57 21.77 14.73
N GLY A 10 -30.23 21.89 14.78
CA GLY A 10 -29.32 21.23 13.85
C GLY A 10 -29.49 19.69 13.83
N TRP A 11 -29.61 19.09 15.04
CA TRP A 11 -29.93 17.67 15.18
C TRP A 11 -31.29 17.28 14.63
N ARG A 12 -32.32 18.08 14.90
CA ARG A 12 -33.68 17.83 14.39
C ARG A 12 -33.72 17.92 12.85
N TYR A 13 -32.98 18.83 12.23
CA TYR A 13 -32.91 18.93 10.79
C TYR A 13 -32.21 17.76 10.12
N THR A 14 -31.23 17.16 10.78
CA THR A 14 -30.60 15.90 10.29
C THR A 14 -31.56 14.72 10.39
N ARG A 15 -32.44 14.70 11.40
CA ARG A 15 -33.39 13.61 11.72
C ARG A 15 -34.82 13.92 11.25
N ALA A 16 -35.05 15.03 10.54
CA ALA A 16 -36.39 15.54 10.18
C ALA A 16 -37.22 14.46 9.47
N GLY A 17 -38.29 14.12 10.20
CA GLY A 17 -39.02 12.89 10.06
C GLY A 17 -39.82 12.70 8.78
N ARG A 18 -40.17 11.44 8.59
CA ARG A 18 -40.94 10.81 7.51
C ARG A 18 -42.38 11.34 7.32
N SER A 19 -42.83 12.39 8.02
CA SER A 19 -44.24 12.75 8.03
C SER A 19 -44.76 13.55 6.82
N THR A 20 -43.85 14.07 5.95
CA THR A 20 -44.24 14.80 4.75
C THR A 20 -43.33 14.38 3.60
N ARG A 21 -43.90 14.15 2.41
CA ARG A 21 -43.18 13.74 1.19
C ARG A 21 -41.94 14.61 0.90
N ARG A 22 -42.02 15.91 1.20
CA ARG A 22 -40.97 16.92 1.01
C ARG A 22 -39.79 16.71 2.03
N ASN A 23 -40.10 16.36 3.27
CA ASN A 23 -39.06 16.10 4.29
C ASN A 23 -38.34 14.77 4.09
N GLY A 24 -38.99 13.77 3.48
CA GLY A 24 -38.40 12.49 3.10
C GLY A 24 -37.28 12.60 2.09
N PHE A 25 -37.41 13.52 1.11
CA PHE A 25 -36.41 13.76 0.09
C PHE A 25 -35.12 14.38 0.66
N ILE A 26 -35.23 15.38 1.58
CA ILE A 26 -34.09 15.99 2.25
C ILE A 26 -33.33 14.97 3.09
N SER A 27 -34.04 14.12 3.85
CA SER A 27 -33.46 13.07 4.66
C SER A 27 -32.73 12.04 3.77
N PHE A 28 -33.30 11.69 2.62
CA PHE A 28 -32.69 10.79 1.64
C PHE A 28 -31.35 11.36 1.11
N ILE A 29 -31.34 12.63 0.66
CA ILE A 29 -30.13 13.27 0.12
C ILE A 29 -29.06 13.41 1.21
N SER A 30 -29.43 13.77 2.44
CA SER A 30 -28.49 13.78 3.56
C SER A 30 -27.90 12.39 3.84
N GLY A 31 -28.74 11.34 3.75
CA GLY A 31 -28.29 9.95 3.85
C GLY A 31 -27.31 9.55 2.74
N VAL A 32 -27.56 9.94 1.48
CA VAL A 32 -26.66 9.72 0.35
C VAL A 32 -25.33 10.44 0.57
N SER A 33 -25.35 11.67 1.09
CA SER A 33 -24.11 12.41 1.42
C SER A 33 -23.30 11.74 2.54
N MET A 34 -23.98 11.26 3.61
CA MET A 34 -23.34 10.47 4.67
C MET A 34 -22.72 9.19 4.11
N LEU A 35 -23.44 8.47 3.24
CA LEU A 35 -22.97 7.26 2.58
C LEU A 35 -21.75 7.54 1.70
N GLY A 36 -21.78 8.65 0.93
CA GLY A 36 -20.67 9.06 0.09
C GLY A 36 -19.38 9.31 0.90
N ILE A 37 -19.48 10.02 2.04
CA ILE A 37 -18.35 10.22 2.95
C ILE A 37 -17.91 8.89 3.56
N ALA A 38 -18.86 8.05 4.02
CA ALA A 38 -18.55 6.76 4.62
C ALA A 38 -17.83 5.82 3.64
N LEU A 39 -18.30 5.75 2.39
CA LEU A 39 -17.66 4.95 1.35
C LEU A 39 -16.27 5.49 0.99
N GLY A 40 -16.12 6.82 0.87
CA GLY A 40 -14.82 7.45 0.59
C GLY A 40 -13.80 7.17 1.70
N VAL A 41 -14.17 7.38 2.96
CA VAL A 41 -13.31 7.12 4.13
C VAL A 41 -13.03 5.62 4.27
N GLY A 42 -14.06 4.77 4.11
CA GLY A 42 -13.91 3.33 4.17
C GLY A 42 -12.98 2.78 3.10
N ALA A 43 -13.15 3.21 1.85
CA ALA A 43 -12.28 2.83 0.74
C ALA A 43 -10.83 3.24 0.99
N LEU A 44 -10.60 4.46 1.51
CA LEU A 44 -9.26 4.96 1.84
C LEU A 44 -8.59 4.08 2.90
N ILE A 45 -9.30 3.72 3.96
CA ILE A 45 -8.78 2.85 5.03
C ILE A 45 -8.47 1.46 4.49
N ILE A 46 -9.38 0.86 3.70
CA ILE A 46 -9.19 -0.47 3.13
C ILE A 46 -7.95 -0.49 2.23
N VAL A 47 -7.84 0.45 1.29
CA VAL A 47 -6.72 0.52 0.35
C VAL A 47 -5.39 0.72 1.06
N LEU A 48 -5.31 1.65 2.03
CA LEU A 48 -4.08 1.86 2.79
C LEU A 48 -3.72 0.65 3.65
N SER A 49 -4.71 -0.02 4.26
CA SER A 49 -4.48 -1.22 5.07
C SER A 49 -3.97 -2.39 4.24
N VAL A 50 -4.53 -2.61 3.05
CA VAL A 50 -4.07 -3.65 2.11
C VAL A 50 -2.67 -3.32 1.60
N MET A 51 -2.41 -2.06 1.24
CA MET A 51 -1.09 -1.62 0.79
C MET A 51 -0.03 -1.85 1.88
N ASN A 52 -0.32 -1.47 3.12
CA ASN A 52 0.59 -1.71 4.25
C ASN A 52 0.81 -3.20 4.48
N GLY A 53 -0.26 -4.00 4.42
CA GLY A 53 -0.17 -5.45 4.55
C GLY A 53 0.70 -6.08 3.47
N PHE A 54 0.49 -5.69 2.21
CA PHE A 54 1.30 -6.15 1.08
C PHE A 54 2.77 -5.75 1.23
N GLN A 55 3.05 -4.49 1.57
CA GLN A 55 4.40 -4.00 1.83
C GLN A 55 5.09 -4.75 2.96
N LYS A 56 4.35 -5.07 4.03
CA LYS A 56 4.84 -5.86 5.15
C LYS A 56 5.17 -7.29 4.72
N GLU A 57 4.26 -7.94 4.01
CA GLU A 57 4.47 -9.32 3.52
C GLU A 57 5.67 -9.43 2.57
N VAL A 58 5.77 -8.51 1.60
CA VAL A 58 6.93 -8.47 0.68
C VAL A 58 8.22 -8.22 1.45
N ARG A 59 8.22 -7.25 2.36
CA ARG A 59 9.38 -6.97 3.20
C ARG A 59 9.79 -8.19 4.03
N ASP A 60 8.85 -8.82 4.74
CA ASP A 60 9.13 -9.93 5.64
C ASP A 60 9.67 -11.14 4.85
N ARG A 61 9.19 -11.37 3.62
CA ARG A 61 9.75 -12.39 2.71
C ARG A 61 11.14 -12.04 2.21
N MET A 62 11.37 -10.79 1.80
CA MET A 62 12.72 -10.34 1.42
C MET A 62 13.73 -10.59 2.54
N LEU A 63 13.32 -10.32 3.78
CA LEU A 63 14.18 -10.41 4.95
C LEU A 63 14.41 -11.83 5.46
N GLY A 64 13.58 -12.79 5.04
CA GLY A 64 13.85 -14.21 5.26
C GLY A 64 15.17 -14.67 4.62
N VAL A 65 15.59 -14.03 3.52
CA VAL A 65 16.83 -14.36 2.77
C VAL A 65 17.97 -13.40 3.08
N VAL A 66 17.63 -12.12 3.31
CA VAL A 66 18.59 -11.03 3.51
C VAL A 66 18.84 -10.85 4.99
N SER A 67 20.11 -10.83 5.36
CA SER A 67 20.50 -10.44 6.72
C SER A 67 20.12 -8.98 7.00
N HIS A 68 19.88 -8.67 8.26
CA HIS A 68 19.45 -7.32 8.65
C HIS A 68 20.54 -6.26 8.43
N ILE A 69 21.80 -6.65 8.65
CA ILE A 69 22.99 -5.80 8.43
C ILE A 69 24.09 -6.70 7.85
N GLU A 70 24.81 -6.17 6.90
CA GLU A 70 26.00 -6.80 6.30
C GLU A 70 27.21 -5.89 6.48
N ILE A 71 28.30 -6.45 6.93
CA ILE A 71 29.58 -5.77 7.12
C ILE A 71 30.57 -6.39 6.14
N TYR A 72 31.21 -5.56 5.33
CA TYR A 72 32.17 -5.96 4.31
C TYR A 72 33.52 -5.31 4.54
N ALA A 73 34.59 -5.99 4.13
CA ALA A 73 35.85 -5.34 3.87
C ALA A 73 35.77 -4.45 2.62
N GLN A 74 36.49 -3.35 2.58
CA GLN A 74 36.56 -2.53 1.36
C GLN A 74 37.15 -3.32 0.20
N GLY A 75 36.60 -3.07 -1.00
CA GLY A 75 37.07 -3.70 -2.23
C GLY A 75 36.74 -5.19 -2.40
N GLY A 76 35.93 -5.79 -1.51
CA GLY A 76 35.57 -7.21 -1.59
C GLY A 76 36.69 -8.16 -1.20
N ALA A 77 37.72 -7.68 -0.53
CA ALA A 77 38.80 -8.48 0.06
C ALA A 77 38.31 -9.29 1.28
N ALA A 78 39.14 -10.22 1.76
CA ALA A 78 38.89 -10.87 3.03
C ALA A 78 38.95 -9.87 4.19
N LEU A 79 38.14 -10.10 5.23
CA LEU A 79 38.17 -9.28 6.44
C LEU A 79 39.55 -9.43 7.12
N PRO A 80 40.23 -8.31 7.46
CA PRO A 80 41.59 -8.37 8.06
C PRO A 80 41.64 -9.12 9.39
N ASP A 81 40.61 -8.98 10.24
CA ASP A 81 40.48 -9.64 11.53
C ASP A 81 39.04 -10.02 11.81
N LEU A 82 38.67 -11.22 11.32
CA LEU A 82 37.32 -11.76 11.51
C LEU A 82 36.94 -11.93 12.97
N ASN A 83 37.89 -12.45 13.81
CA ASN A 83 37.60 -12.76 15.21
C ASN A 83 37.32 -11.50 16.01
N ARG A 84 38.08 -10.45 15.77
CA ARG A 84 37.87 -9.15 16.39
C ARG A 84 36.55 -8.53 15.95
N THR A 85 36.27 -8.52 14.65
CA THR A 85 35.00 -8.01 14.11
C THR A 85 33.79 -8.74 14.70
N LEU A 86 33.86 -10.08 14.81
CA LEU A 86 32.78 -10.87 15.43
C LEU A 86 32.63 -10.57 16.93
N ALA A 87 33.72 -10.35 17.66
CA ALA A 87 33.68 -9.99 19.07
C ALA A 87 33.05 -8.60 19.29
N GLU A 88 33.51 -7.61 18.51
CA GLU A 88 32.98 -6.24 18.57
C GLU A 88 31.49 -6.18 18.21
N VAL A 89 31.06 -6.91 17.18
CA VAL A 89 29.64 -6.97 16.75
C VAL A 89 28.77 -7.64 17.83
N ARG A 90 29.22 -8.75 18.41
CA ARG A 90 28.49 -9.49 19.46
C ARG A 90 28.40 -8.71 20.78
N ALA A 91 29.24 -7.72 20.99
CA ALA A 91 29.15 -6.82 22.15
C ALA A 91 27.92 -5.89 22.07
N ASN A 92 27.35 -5.68 20.89
CA ASN A 92 26.14 -4.87 20.74
C ASN A 92 24.89 -5.69 21.15
N PRO A 93 24.12 -5.27 22.17
CA PRO A 93 22.99 -6.02 22.71
C PRO A 93 21.81 -6.17 21.73
N ALA A 94 21.76 -5.36 20.67
CA ALA A 94 20.75 -5.48 19.63
C ALA A 94 21.01 -6.65 18.67
N VAL A 95 22.27 -7.13 18.59
CA VAL A 95 22.66 -8.23 17.71
C VAL A 95 22.37 -9.56 18.38
N ILE A 96 21.55 -10.39 17.71
CA ILE A 96 21.15 -11.72 18.20
C ILE A 96 21.81 -12.86 17.43
N GLY A 97 22.38 -12.58 16.25
CA GLY A 97 23.13 -13.56 15.44
C GLY A 97 24.19 -12.87 14.60
N ALA A 98 25.32 -13.55 14.42
CA ALA A 98 26.41 -13.10 13.57
C ALA A 98 27.10 -14.31 12.91
N ALA A 99 27.20 -14.30 11.57
CA ALA A 99 27.84 -15.34 10.79
C ALA A 99 28.76 -14.73 9.71
N PRO A 100 29.99 -15.28 9.55
CA PRO A 100 30.87 -14.89 8.46
C PRO A 100 30.32 -15.42 7.13
N PHE A 101 30.63 -14.71 6.04
CA PHE A 101 30.27 -15.16 4.71
C PHE A 101 31.28 -14.69 3.64
N ILE A 102 31.23 -15.35 2.49
CA ILE A 102 31.93 -14.93 1.28
C ILE A 102 30.89 -14.50 0.26
N ALA A 103 31.02 -13.28 -0.26
CA ALA A 103 30.23 -12.78 -1.37
C ALA A 103 31.07 -12.74 -2.65
N ALA A 104 30.61 -13.41 -3.69
CA ALA A 104 31.28 -13.39 -4.99
C ALA A 104 30.23 -13.47 -6.13
N GLN A 105 30.68 -13.21 -7.35
CA GLN A 105 29.88 -13.43 -8.55
C GLN A 105 30.53 -14.49 -9.43
N ALA A 106 29.71 -15.33 -10.06
CA ALA A 106 30.18 -16.37 -10.95
C ALA A 106 29.16 -16.60 -12.08
N LEU A 107 29.58 -17.35 -13.10
CA LEU A 107 28.66 -17.96 -14.03
C LEU A 107 28.50 -19.44 -13.67
N LEU A 108 27.29 -19.95 -13.76
CA LEU A 108 27.01 -21.37 -13.69
C LEU A 108 26.72 -21.88 -15.09
N ALA A 109 27.34 -22.99 -15.45
CA ALA A 109 27.15 -23.63 -16.76
C ALA A 109 26.73 -25.10 -16.61
N ARG A 110 25.78 -25.50 -17.46
CA ARG A 110 25.43 -26.91 -17.71
C ARG A 110 25.25 -27.12 -19.21
N GLY A 111 26.17 -27.82 -19.84
CA GLY A 111 26.20 -27.92 -21.31
C GLY A 111 26.38 -26.52 -21.93
N ASP A 112 25.46 -26.15 -22.80
CA ASP A 112 25.48 -24.86 -23.50
C ASP A 112 24.75 -23.75 -22.71
N ASP A 113 24.02 -24.08 -21.66
CA ASP A 113 23.31 -23.12 -20.84
C ASP A 113 24.25 -22.46 -19.82
N MET A 114 24.26 -21.10 -19.80
CA MET A 114 25.00 -20.33 -18.83
C MET A 114 24.13 -19.27 -18.16
N LYS A 115 24.26 -19.14 -16.84
CA LYS A 115 23.55 -18.15 -16.04
C LYS A 115 24.49 -17.44 -15.06
N GLY A 116 24.31 -16.10 -14.94
CA GLY A 116 24.97 -15.34 -13.89
C GLY A 116 24.42 -15.73 -12.51
N ALA A 117 25.29 -15.86 -11.52
CA ALA A 117 24.92 -16.22 -10.17
C ALA A 117 25.65 -15.41 -9.11
N MET A 118 24.91 -15.06 -8.06
CA MET A 118 25.48 -14.51 -6.82
C MET A 118 25.90 -15.68 -5.93
N VAL A 119 27.19 -15.80 -5.68
CA VAL A 119 27.75 -16.89 -4.87
C VAL A 119 27.85 -16.41 -3.41
N ARG A 120 27.28 -17.19 -2.52
CA ARG A 120 27.36 -16.99 -1.07
C ARG A 120 28.00 -18.19 -0.41
N GLY A 121 29.28 -18.04 0.02
CA GLY A 121 29.95 -19.00 0.87
C GLY A 121 29.48 -18.82 2.30
N ILE A 122 28.94 -19.87 2.91
CA ILE A 122 28.34 -19.84 4.25
C ILE A 122 29.00 -20.85 5.17
N ASP A 123 28.91 -20.61 6.47
CA ASP A 123 29.15 -21.63 7.50
C ASP A 123 27.80 -22.28 7.83
N PRO A 124 27.57 -23.55 7.46
CA PRO A 124 26.30 -24.24 7.67
C PRO A 124 25.87 -24.32 9.14
N ALA A 125 26.80 -24.22 10.09
CA ALA A 125 26.50 -24.26 11.51
C ALA A 125 25.99 -22.90 12.03
N LEU A 126 26.50 -21.80 11.50
CA LEU A 126 26.16 -20.44 11.93
C LEU A 126 25.02 -19.82 11.11
N GLU A 127 24.81 -20.28 9.88
CA GLU A 127 23.78 -19.75 8.96
C GLU A 127 22.39 -19.66 9.58
N PRO A 128 21.88 -20.67 10.33
CA PRO A 128 20.57 -20.61 10.97
C PRO A 128 20.41 -19.46 11.99
N SER A 129 21.53 -18.91 12.49
CA SER A 129 21.49 -17.80 13.45
C SER A 129 21.22 -16.44 12.80
N VAL A 130 21.42 -16.32 11.47
CA VAL A 130 21.36 -15.04 10.74
C VAL A 130 20.34 -14.98 9.63
N THR A 131 19.77 -16.14 9.25
CA THR A 131 18.74 -16.20 8.19
C THR A 131 17.57 -17.09 8.61
N ASP A 132 16.37 -16.74 8.19
CA ASP A 132 15.16 -17.56 8.37
C ASP A 132 15.00 -18.61 7.25
N LEU A 133 15.79 -18.51 6.17
CA LEU A 133 15.92 -19.52 5.12
C LEU A 133 16.27 -20.93 5.65
N ALA A 134 16.96 -21.00 6.81
CA ALA A 134 17.28 -22.24 7.45
C ALA A 134 16.04 -23.03 7.91
N GLY A 135 14.90 -22.37 8.12
CA GLY A 135 13.64 -23.02 8.45
C GLY A 135 13.01 -23.71 7.22
N GLU A 136 13.18 -23.13 6.04
CA GLU A 136 12.68 -23.67 4.76
C GLU A 136 13.68 -24.68 4.14
N LEU A 137 14.96 -24.37 4.19
CA LEU A 137 16.02 -25.34 3.97
C LEU A 137 16.00 -26.30 5.15
N LYS A 138 15.26 -27.41 5.03
CA LYS A 138 15.35 -28.49 6.01
C LYS A 138 16.80 -28.59 6.46
N ASN A 139 17.09 -28.55 7.74
CA ASN A 139 18.45 -28.61 8.33
C ASN A 139 19.34 -29.72 7.72
N THR A 140 18.75 -30.68 7.03
CA THR A 140 19.37 -31.75 6.26
C THR A 140 20.15 -31.26 5.03
N VAL A 141 19.68 -30.23 4.31
CA VAL A 141 20.35 -29.74 3.09
C VAL A 141 21.60 -28.94 3.43
N LEU A 142 21.53 -28.07 4.45
CA LEU A 142 22.69 -27.31 4.94
C LEU A 142 23.80 -28.23 5.44
N LYS A 143 23.46 -29.35 6.10
CA LYS A 143 24.44 -30.34 6.60
C LYS A 143 25.19 -31.06 5.48
N ARG A 144 24.68 -31.05 4.26
CA ARG A 144 25.36 -31.63 3.08
C ARG A 144 26.41 -30.70 2.48
N LEU A 145 26.42 -29.43 2.87
CA LEU A 145 27.49 -28.48 2.52
C LEU A 145 28.70 -28.77 3.42
N VAL A 146 29.57 -29.66 2.99
CA VAL A 146 30.77 -30.05 3.72
C VAL A 146 31.99 -29.44 3.04
N SER A 147 32.94 -28.93 3.85
CA SER A 147 34.21 -28.39 3.34
C SER A 147 34.95 -29.43 2.49
N GLY A 148 35.37 -29.06 1.28
CA GLY A 148 36.03 -29.92 0.33
C GLY A 148 35.11 -30.80 -0.53
N GLY A 149 33.79 -30.83 -0.23
CA GLY A 149 32.81 -31.56 -1.01
C GLY A 149 32.32 -30.85 -2.26
N PHE A 150 32.57 -29.53 -2.38
CA PHE A 150 32.10 -28.68 -3.48
C PHE A 150 30.62 -28.87 -3.80
N GLY A 151 29.81 -29.09 -2.76
CA GLY A 151 28.37 -29.12 -2.87
C GLY A 151 27.79 -27.70 -3.02
N VAL A 152 26.69 -27.58 -3.78
CA VAL A 152 25.99 -26.31 -3.94
C VAL A 152 24.50 -26.48 -3.68
N VAL A 153 23.89 -25.44 -3.10
CA VAL A 153 22.45 -25.27 -3.00
C VAL A 153 22.02 -24.11 -3.90
N LEU A 154 21.08 -24.37 -4.78
CA LEU A 154 20.62 -23.43 -5.80
C LEU A 154 19.22 -22.90 -5.45
N GLY A 155 18.95 -21.64 -5.82
CA GLY A 155 17.57 -21.18 -5.86
C GLY A 155 16.74 -21.99 -6.86
N VAL A 156 15.48 -22.23 -6.54
CA VAL A 156 14.59 -23.12 -7.34
C VAL A 156 14.45 -22.68 -8.79
N ASP A 157 14.37 -21.36 -9.04
CA ASP A 157 14.23 -20.81 -10.38
C ASP A 157 15.54 -20.88 -11.17
N LEU A 158 16.67 -20.70 -10.48
CA LEU A 158 18.00 -20.93 -11.08
C LEU A 158 18.19 -22.39 -11.47
N ALA A 159 17.85 -23.32 -10.58
CA ALA A 159 17.91 -24.75 -10.87
C ALA A 159 17.01 -25.13 -12.06
N ARG A 160 15.80 -24.58 -12.11
CA ARG A 160 14.87 -24.79 -13.23
C ARG A 160 15.41 -24.21 -14.54
N SER A 161 16.00 -23.02 -14.51
CA SER A 161 16.55 -22.36 -15.70
C SER A 161 17.77 -23.06 -16.29
N LEU A 162 18.53 -23.78 -15.45
CA LEU A 162 19.65 -24.62 -15.85
C LEU A 162 19.24 -26.10 -16.14
N GLY A 163 17.98 -26.44 -15.89
CA GLY A 163 17.47 -27.81 -16.05
C GLY A 163 18.13 -28.81 -15.10
N VAL A 164 18.61 -28.38 -13.91
CA VAL A 164 19.33 -29.24 -12.96
C VAL A 164 18.45 -29.69 -11.80
N ARG A 165 18.80 -30.86 -11.25
CA ARG A 165 18.18 -31.47 -10.08
C ARG A 165 19.24 -31.83 -9.05
N GLU A 166 18.81 -32.18 -7.85
CA GLU A 166 19.69 -32.71 -6.82
C GLU A 166 20.47 -33.92 -7.33
N GLY A 167 21.77 -33.95 -7.13
CA GLY A 167 22.70 -34.96 -7.64
C GLY A 167 23.37 -34.61 -8.97
N ASP A 168 22.87 -33.61 -9.72
CA ASP A 168 23.48 -33.21 -10.98
C ASP A 168 24.79 -32.43 -10.74
N VAL A 169 25.68 -32.49 -11.75
CA VAL A 169 26.94 -31.74 -11.74
C VAL A 169 26.81 -30.50 -12.61
N ILE A 170 27.24 -29.38 -12.09
CA ILE A 170 27.32 -28.09 -12.78
C ILE A 170 28.74 -27.55 -12.73
N THR A 171 29.08 -26.64 -13.65
CA THR A 171 30.37 -25.98 -13.68
C THR A 171 30.24 -24.55 -13.21
N LEU A 172 30.94 -24.19 -12.14
CA LEU A 172 31.08 -22.80 -11.69
C LEU A 172 32.29 -22.18 -12.38
N ILE A 173 32.07 -21.02 -12.97
CA ILE A 173 33.07 -20.23 -13.70
C ILE A 173 33.30 -18.94 -12.94
N ALA A 174 34.45 -18.84 -12.27
CA ALA A 174 34.83 -17.63 -11.54
C ALA A 174 35.43 -16.60 -12.51
N PRO A 175 34.93 -15.35 -12.54
CA PRO A 175 35.42 -14.32 -13.46
C PRO A 175 36.85 -13.88 -13.16
N SER A 176 37.28 -13.96 -11.88
CA SER A 176 38.66 -13.70 -11.48
C SER A 176 39.57 -14.83 -11.97
N GLY A 177 40.02 -14.68 -13.21
CA GLY A 177 40.86 -15.67 -13.89
C GLY A 177 42.30 -15.71 -13.39
N GLN A 178 43.05 -16.68 -13.89
CA GLN A 178 44.50 -16.73 -13.76
C GLN A 178 45.11 -15.99 -14.92
N VAL A 179 45.96 -15.01 -14.63
CA VAL A 179 46.75 -14.36 -15.68
C VAL A 179 47.80 -15.33 -16.19
N THR A 180 47.70 -15.67 -17.47
CA THR A 180 48.66 -16.53 -18.17
C THR A 180 49.29 -15.73 -19.29
N PRO A 181 50.43 -16.19 -19.86
CA PRO A 181 51.02 -15.53 -21.03
C PRO A 181 50.08 -15.44 -22.23
N ALA A 182 49.05 -16.29 -22.27
CA ALA A 182 48.02 -16.31 -23.34
C ALA A 182 46.78 -15.44 -23.00
N GLY A 183 46.76 -14.73 -21.85
CA GLY A 183 45.65 -13.93 -21.41
C GLY A 183 45.05 -14.41 -20.08
N VAL A 184 43.91 -13.82 -19.70
CA VAL A 184 43.18 -14.19 -18.48
C VAL A 184 42.31 -15.40 -18.75
N VAL A 185 42.59 -16.52 -18.10
CA VAL A 185 41.80 -17.76 -18.21
C VAL A 185 40.86 -17.87 -17.00
N PRO A 186 39.52 -17.95 -17.19
CA PRO A 186 38.58 -18.14 -16.08
C PRO A 186 38.84 -19.44 -15.35
N ARG A 187 38.54 -19.47 -14.04
CA ARG A 187 38.62 -20.72 -13.26
C ARG A 187 37.32 -21.46 -13.36
N LEU A 188 37.44 -22.74 -13.67
CA LEU A 188 36.34 -23.69 -13.78
C LEU A 188 36.38 -24.66 -12.62
N LYS A 189 35.26 -24.84 -11.93
CA LYS A 189 35.12 -25.84 -10.89
C LYS A 189 33.81 -26.59 -11.04
N GLN A 190 33.90 -27.91 -11.14
CA GLN A 190 32.72 -28.77 -11.09
C GLN A 190 32.20 -28.83 -9.65
N MET A 191 30.89 -28.75 -9.51
CA MET A 191 30.16 -28.72 -8.24
C MET A 191 28.93 -29.63 -8.35
N THR A 192 28.57 -30.28 -7.24
CA THR A 192 27.40 -31.17 -7.19
C THR A 192 26.24 -30.41 -6.53
N VAL A 193 25.08 -30.45 -7.16
CA VAL A 193 23.85 -29.86 -6.59
C VAL A 193 23.38 -30.78 -5.45
N VAL A 194 23.47 -30.29 -4.20
CA VAL A 194 23.06 -31.02 -3.00
C VAL A 194 21.66 -30.69 -2.52
N GLY A 195 21.02 -29.69 -3.14
CA GLY A 195 19.65 -29.30 -2.88
C GLY A 195 19.27 -27.99 -3.53
N THR A 196 18.00 -27.63 -3.39
CA THR A 196 17.45 -26.34 -3.84
C THR A 196 16.73 -25.66 -2.68
N PHE A 197 16.59 -24.33 -2.76
CA PHE A 197 15.78 -23.55 -1.83
C PHE A 197 14.80 -22.67 -2.59
N SER A 198 13.70 -22.31 -1.93
CA SER A 198 12.77 -21.29 -2.40
C SER A 198 12.59 -20.26 -1.30
N SER A 199 12.92 -19.01 -1.60
CA SER A 199 12.77 -17.90 -0.68
C SER A 199 11.45 -17.15 -0.87
N GLY A 200 10.73 -17.47 -1.95
CA GLY A 200 9.58 -16.68 -2.40
C GLY A 200 9.97 -15.32 -2.99
N HIS A 201 11.26 -15.06 -3.21
CA HIS A 201 11.75 -13.83 -3.83
C HIS A 201 12.53 -14.17 -5.11
N TYR A 202 11.96 -13.81 -6.25
CA TYR A 202 12.50 -14.20 -7.57
C TYR A 202 13.97 -13.83 -7.78
N GLU A 203 14.43 -12.66 -7.31
CA GLU A 203 15.84 -12.24 -7.49
C GLU A 203 16.82 -13.19 -6.81
N TYR A 204 16.47 -13.73 -5.63
CA TYR A 204 17.30 -14.70 -4.93
C TYR A 204 17.10 -16.11 -5.49
N ASP A 205 15.85 -16.49 -5.76
CA ASP A 205 15.54 -17.82 -6.28
C ASP A 205 16.10 -18.04 -7.70
N SER A 206 16.30 -16.95 -8.47
CA SER A 206 16.84 -17.00 -9.84
C SER A 206 18.36 -16.78 -9.94
N ALA A 207 19.02 -16.31 -8.88
CA ALA A 207 20.43 -15.93 -8.98
C ALA A 207 21.32 -16.36 -7.81
N LEU A 208 20.76 -16.73 -6.64
CA LEU A 208 21.57 -17.03 -5.46
C LEU A 208 22.00 -18.50 -5.45
N VAL A 209 23.29 -18.69 -5.15
CA VAL A 209 23.95 -19.99 -4.97
C VAL A 209 24.65 -20.00 -3.61
N MET A 210 24.40 -21.01 -2.81
CA MET A 210 25.05 -21.19 -1.54
C MET A 210 25.98 -22.40 -1.58
N LEU A 211 27.18 -22.26 -1.00
CA LEU A 211 28.18 -23.31 -0.85
C LEU A 211 28.95 -23.13 0.46
N HIS A 212 29.73 -24.14 0.82
CA HIS A 212 30.56 -24.03 2.04
C HIS A 212 31.57 -22.89 1.91
N GLN A 213 31.77 -22.08 2.97
CA GLN A 213 32.67 -20.93 2.92
C GLN A 213 34.11 -21.28 2.54
N ASP A 214 34.64 -22.42 3.00
CA ASP A 214 36.01 -22.87 2.67
C ASP A 214 36.12 -23.22 1.17
N ASP A 215 35.09 -23.80 0.58
CA ASP A 215 35.09 -24.11 -0.84
C ASP A 215 34.98 -22.82 -1.67
N ALA A 216 34.17 -21.83 -1.21
CA ALA A 216 34.15 -20.51 -1.82
C ALA A 216 35.53 -19.84 -1.74
N ALA A 217 36.18 -19.85 -0.57
CA ALA A 217 37.50 -19.28 -0.38
C ALA A 217 38.53 -19.89 -1.34
N ARG A 218 38.51 -21.22 -1.53
CA ARG A 218 39.39 -21.93 -2.47
C ARG A 218 39.12 -21.56 -3.93
N ILE A 219 37.85 -21.49 -4.34
CA ILE A 219 37.44 -21.19 -5.71
C ILE A 219 37.83 -19.75 -6.08
N PHE A 220 37.55 -18.80 -5.20
CA PHE A 220 37.81 -17.38 -5.45
C PHE A 220 39.21 -16.92 -4.96
N ARG A 221 40.00 -17.79 -4.37
CA ARG A 221 41.33 -17.52 -3.78
C ARG A 221 41.29 -16.37 -2.79
N LEU A 222 40.35 -16.42 -1.87
CA LEU A 222 40.25 -15.48 -0.78
C LEU A 222 40.95 -16.06 0.46
N GLU A 223 41.61 -15.23 1.23
CA GLU A 223 42.31 -15.65 2.45
C GLU A 223 41.36 -15.91 3.62
N GLY A 224 40.06 -15.48 3.45
CA GLY A 224 39.01 -15.67 4.44
C GLY A 224 37.68 -15.10 4.01
N PRO A 225 36.71 -15.01 4.94
CA PRO A 225 35.43 -14.41 4.70
C PRO A 225 35.53 -12.95 4.26
N THR A 226 34.67 -12.53 3.32
CA THR A 226 34.64 -11.16 2.80
C THR A 226 33.78 -10.24 3.66
N GLY A 227 32.98 -10.82 4.58
CA GLY A 227 32.09 -10.06 5.43
C GLY A 227 31.48 -10.85 6.56
N VAL A 228 30.69 -10.15 7.38
CA VAL A 228 29.88 -10.71 8.46
C VAL A 228 28.44 -10.26 8.27
N ARG A 229 27.49 -11.21 8.36
CA ARG A 229 26.06 -10.96 8.36
C ARG A 229 25.52 -10.99 9.76
N LEU A 230 24.57 -10.07 10.02
CA LEU A 230 24.00 -9.88 11.34
C LEU A 230 22.49 -10.02 11.32
N LYS A 231 21.95 -10.67 12.32
CA LYS A 231 20.55 -10.62 12.70
C LYS A 231 20.41 -9.80 13.97
N ILE A 232 19.51 -8.83 13.94
CA ILE A 232 19.21 -7.98 15.10
C ILE A 232 17.80 -8.27 15.60
N ARG A 233 17.55 -7.94 16.86
CA ARG A 233 16.28 -8.22 17.53
C ARG A 233 15.11 -7.47 16.91
N ASP A 234 15.31 -6.19 16.59
CA ASP A 234 14.29 -5.34 15.97
C ASP A 234 14.80 -4.83 14.62
N LEU A 235 14.21 -5.35 13.57
CA LEU A 235 14.52 -5.02 12.19
C LEU A 235 14.38 -3.53 11.85
N HIS A 236 13.43 -2.84 12.48
CA HIS A 236 13.21 -1.41 12.26
C HIS A 236 14.35 -0.54 12.78
N GLN A 237 15.16 -1.07 13.68
CA GLN A 237 16.34 -0.42 14.23
C GLN A 237 17.62 -0.70 13.40
N ALA A 238 17.54 -1.44 12.30
CA ALA A 238 18.71 -1.84 11.52
C ALA A 238 19.60 -0.65 11.14
N ARG A 239 19.00 0.47 10.73
CA ARG A 239 19.74 1.69 10.38
C ARG A 239 20.46 2.29 11.59
N ALA A 240 19.77 2.43 12.73
CA ALA A 240 20.35 2.98 13.95
C ALA A 240 21.48 2.08 14.48
N VAL A 241 21.30 0.76 14.44
CA VAL A 241 22.32 -0.21 14.84
C VAL A 241 23.50 -0.20 13.86
N ALA A 242 23.26 -0.08 12.55
CA ALA A 242 24.32 0.04 11.55
C ALA A 242 25.15 1.33 11.75
N ASP A 243 24.51 2.45 12.06
CA ASP A 243 25.20 3.72 12.36
C ASP A 243 26.00 3.64 13.68
N GLN A 244 25.49 2.93 14.71
CA GLN A 244 26.23 2.64 15.93
C GLN A 244 27.47 1.75 15.67
N LEU A 245 27.29 0.68 14.90
CA LEU A 245 28.38 -0.20 14.53
C LEU A 245 29.44 0.52 13.69
N ALA A 246 29.05 1.46 12.84
CA ALA A 246 29.99 2.26 12.04
C ALA A 246 30.91 3.12 12.91
N THR A 247 30.49 3.49 14.11
CA THR A 247 31.32 4.26 15.06
C THR A 247 32.10 3.40 16.04
N SER A 248 31.65 2.17 16.29
CA SER A 248 32.23 1.27 17.30
C SER A 248 33.19 0.22 16.74
N LEU A 249 33.01 -0.15 15.46
CA LEU A 249 33.88 -1.15 14.84
C LEU A 249 35.24 -0.57 14.47
N SER A 250 36.26 -1.38 14.66
CA SER A 250 37.64 -1.02 14.30
C SER A 250 37.91 -1.37 12.83
N GLY A 251 38.55 -0.44 12.13
CA GLY A 251 38.96 -0.62 10.71
C GLY A 251 38.03 0.05 9.72
N ASP A 252 38.47 0.04 8.46
CA ASP A 252 37.71 0.65 7.35
C ASP A 252 36.75 -0.38 6.75
N LEU A 253 35.59 -0.56 7.43
CA LEU A 253 34.57 -1.51 7.09
C LEU A 253 33.35 -0.82 6.45
N LEU A 254 32.81 -1.43 5.42
CA LEU A 254 31.58 -0.98 4.80
C LEU A 254 30.37 -1.65 5.44
N ILE A 255 29.54 -0.90 6.14
CA ILE A 255 28.34 -1.41 6.78
C ILE A 255 27.12 -1.06 5.94
N ARG A 256 26.37 -2.07 5.55
CA ARG A 256 25.13 -1.94 4.79
C ARG A 256 23.99 -2.55 5.58
N ASP A 257 22.98 -1.74 5.85
CA ASP A 257 21.70 -2.23 6.33
C ASP A 257 20.77 -2.55 5.16
N TRP A 258 19.79 -3.41 5.39
CA TRP A 258 18.83 -3.85 4.37
C TRP A 258 18.04 -2.69 3.75
N THR A 259 17.84 -1.57 4.47
CA THR A 259 17.11 -0.41 3.95
C THR A 259 17.94 0.39 2.94
N ARG A 260 19.26 0.47 3.15
CA ARG A 260 20.18 1.10 2.19
C ARG A 260 20.36 0.26 0.93
N GLN A 261 20.37 -1.07 1.07
CA GLN A 261 20.48 -2.00 -0.05
C GLN A 261 19.25 -1.93 -0.96
N ASN A 262 18.06 -1.75 -0.37
CA ASN A 262 16.79 -1.68 -1.09
C ASN A 262 16.21 -0.25 -1.17
N ARG A 263 17.07 0.77 -1.16
CA ARG A 263 16.67 2.18 -1.08
C ARG A 263 15.70 2.58 -2.19
N THR A 264 15.92 2.10 -3.41
CA THR A 264 15.07 2.41 -4.57
C THR A 264 13.66 1.85 -4.39
N TRP A 265 13.56 0.61 -3.89
CA TRP A 265 12.27 0.00 -3.60
C TRP A 265 11.51 0.78 -2.52
N PHE A 266 12.19 1.11 -1.40
CA PHE A 266 11.58 1.92 -0.33
C PHE A 266 11.13 3.30 -0.81
N ALA A 267 11.95 3.96 -1.64
CA ALA A 267 11.59 5.25 -2.21
C ALA A 267 10.35 5.13 -3.10
N ALA A 268 10.29 4.10 -3.96
CA ALA A 268 9.12 3.84 -4.82
C ALA A 268 7.85 3.59 -4.00
N VAL A 269 7.92 2.75 -2.99
CA VAL A 269 6.82 2.44 -2.06
C VAL A 269 6.32 3.70 -1.33
N GLN A 270 7.23 4.56 -0.86
CA GLN A 270 6.84 5.82 -0.21
C GLN A 270 6.17 6.79 -1.17
N VAL A 271 6.64 6.87 -2.42
CA VAL A 271 6.00 7.69 -3.46
C VAL A 271 4.62 7.14 -3.77
N GLU A 272 4.48 5.85 -3.97
CA GLU A 272 3.21 5.17 -4.22
C GLU A 272 2.20 5.43 -3.09
N LYS A 273 2.59 5.21 -1.83
CA LYS A 273 1.74 5.49 -0.65
C LYS A 273 1.27 6.95 -0.63
N ARG A 274 2.17 7.90 -0.93
CA ARG A 274 1.85 9.33 -0.99
C ARG A 274 0.88 9.64 -2.13
N MET A 275 1.08 9.07 -3.31
CA MET A 275 0.18 9.26 -4.46
C MET A 275 -1.21 8.69 -4.17
N MET A 276 -1.29 7.49 -3.63
CA MET A 276 -2.56 6.86 -3.23
C MET A 276 -3.29 7.70 -2.18
N PHE A 277 -2.58 8.22 -1.18
CA PHE A 277 -3.15 9.11 -0.18
C PHE A 277 -3.74 10.39 -0.81
N ILE A 278 -3.04 11.02 -1.75
CA ILE A 278 -3.52 12.22 -2.46
C ILE A 278 -4.77 11.90 -3.28
N ILE A 279 -4.74 10.82 -4.08
CA ILE A 279 -5.86 10.42 -4.94
C ILE A 279 -7.10 10.13 -4.09
N LEU A 280 -6.94 9.34 -3.04
CA LEU A 280 -8.05 8.95 -2.18
C LEU A 280 -8.57 10.13 -1.35
N THR A 281 -7.69 11.05 -0.92
CA THR A 281 -8.11 12.32 -0.28
C THR A 281 -8.95 13.15 -1.23
N LEU A 282 -8.62 13.18 -2.52
CA LEU A 282 -9.42 13.86 -3.53
C LEU A 282 -10.83 13.24 -3.66
N ILE A 283 -10.96 11.92 -3.56
CA ILE A 283 -12.26 11.25 -3.55
C ILE A 283 -13.10 11.69 -2.34
N VAL A 284 -12.50 11.78 -1.16
CA VAL A 284 -13.16 12.31 0.04
C VAL A 284 -13.56 13.78 -0.16
N ALA A 285 -12.70 14.58 -0.81
CA ALA A 285 -13.02 15.97 -1.12
C ALA A 285 -14.23 16.10 -2.07
N VAL A 286 -14.34 15.22 -3.08
CA VAL A 286 -15.52 15.16 -3.95
C VAL A 286 -16.79 14.80 -3.17
N ALA A 287 -16.70 13.85 -2.24
CA ALA A 287 -17.81 13.50 -1.35
C ALA A 287 -18.20 14.68 -0.43
N ALA A 288 -17.21 15.41 0.10
CA ALA A 288 -17.46 16.63 0.88
C ALA A 288 -18.07 17.75 0.03
N PHE A 289 -17.70 17.87 -1.24
CA PHE A 289 -18.32 18.82 -2.16
C PHE A 289 -19.80 18.48 -2.43
N ASN A 290 -20.14 17.21 -2.50
CA ASN A 290 -21.54 16.78 -2.56
C ASN A 290 -22.35 17.23 -1.33
N LEU A 291 -21.71 17.27 -0.14
CA LEU A 291 -22.32 17.82 1.07
C LEU A 291 -22.65 19.31 0.92
N VAL A 292 -21.81 20.11 0.23
CA VAL A 292 -22.11 21.54 -0.07
C VAL A 292 -23.43 21.64 -0.83
N SER A 293 -23.59 20.86 -1.91
CA SER A 293 -24.80 20.87 -2.74
C SER A 293 -26.04 20.49 -1.94
N THR A 294 -25.93 19.46 -1.10
CA THR A 294 -27.00 18.98 -0.21
C THR A 294 -27.41 20.07 0.79
N LEU A 295 -26.45 20.74 1.43
CA LEU A 295 -26.72 21.80 2.40
C LEU A 295 -27.33 23.04 1.72
N VAL A 296 -26.84 23.45 0.54
CA VAL A 296 -27.42 24.55 -0.24
C VAL A 296 -28.88 24.27 -0.57
N MET A 297 -29.19 23.06 -0.98
CA MET A 297 -30.57 22.63 -1.24
C MET A 297 -31.42 22.67 0.03
N THR A 298 -30.91 22.12 1.14
CA THR A 298 -31.58 22.14 2.44
C THR A 298 -31.87 23.58 2.91
N VAL A 299 -30.89 24.49 2.79
CA VAL A 299 -31.07 25.93 3.10
C VAL A 299 -32.18 26.54 2.23
N THR A 300 -32.21 26.20 0.95
CA THR A 300 -33.22 26.73 0.02
C THR A 300 -34.62 26.24 0.39
N ASP A 301 -34.76 24.97 0.72
CA ASP A 301 -36.05 24.38 1.14
C ASP A 301 -36.53 24.88 2.50
N LYS A 302 -35.60 25.28 3.38
CA LYS A 302 -35.88 25.75 4.73
C LYS A 302 -35.95 27.28 4.84
N ARG A 303 -36.01 28.02 3.72
CA ARG A 303 -36.02 29.49 3.73
C ARG A 303 -37.17 30.07 4.55
N ALA A 304 -38.38 29.48 4.49
CA ALA A 304 -39.51 29.93 5.28
C ALA A 304 -39.29 29.73 6.77
N ASP A 305 -38.77 28.56 7.18
CA ASP A 305 -38.44 28.27 8.57
C ASP A 305 -37.36 29.24 9.09
N ILE A 306 -36.33 29.55 8.26
CA ILE A 306 -35.30 30.54 8.57
C ILE A 306 -35.90 31.94 8.74
N ALA A 307 -36.83 32.34 7.87
CA ALA A 307 -37.47 33.64 7.94
C ALA A 307 -38.29 33.81 9.27
N ILE A 308 -39.04 32.76 9.64
CA ILE A 308 -39.78 32.74 10.92
C ILE A 308 -38.83 32.85 12.10
N LEU A 309 -37.74 32.11 12.14
CA LEU A 309 -36.75 32.19 13.22
C LEU A 309 -36.14 33.58 13.29
N ARG A 310 -35.85 34.20 12.14
CA ARG A 310 -35.33 35.58 12.07
C ARG A 310 -36.31 36.64 12.58
N THR A 311 -37.60 36.51 12.29
CA THR A 311 -38.66 37.38 12.81
C THR A 311 -38.88 37.22 14.31
N LEU A 312 -38.61 36.02 14.85
CA LEU A 312 -38.64 35.75 16.30
C LEU A 312 -37.36 36.20 17.02
N GLY A 313 -36.42 36.85 16.32
CA GLY A 313 -35.22 37.46 16.92
C GLY A 313 -33.95 36.63 16.82
N ALA A 314 -33.92 35.52 16.07
CA ALA A 314 -32.70 34.74 15.86
C ALA A 314 -31.63 35.56 15.09
N SER A 315 -30.39 35.60 15.60
CA SER A 315 -29.29 36.30 14.96
C SER A 315 -28.83 35.59 13.69
N PRO A 316 -28.19 36.31 12.73
CA PRO A 316 -27.56 35.63 11.57
C PRO A 316 -26.55 34.58 11.96
N GLY A 317 -25.79 34.81 13.07
CA GLY A 317 -24.82 33.85 13.61
C GLY A 317 -25.46 32.58 14.12
N SER A 318 -26.62 32.68 14.80
CA SER A 318 -27.39 31.51 15.26
C SER A 318 -27.92 30.67 14.07
N ILE A 319 -28.43 31.32 13.02
CA ILE A 319 -28.84 30.60 11.81
C ILE A 319 -27.64 29.87 11.16
N MET A 320 -26.49 30.56 11.03
CA MET A 320 -25.27 29.94 10.55
C MET A 320 -24.88 28.75 11.42
N GLY A 321 -24.94 28.88 12.76
CA GLY A 321 -24.64 27.83 13.73
C GLY A 321 -25.49 26.56 13.53
N ILE A 322 -26.82 26.71 13.29
CA ILE A 322 -27.73 25.57 13.06
C ILE A 322 -27.27 24.73 11.86
N PHE A 323 -26.93 25.36 10.73
CA PHE A 323 -26.50 24.65 9.52
C PHE A 323 -25.09 24.12 9.60
N VAL A 324 -24.17 24.82 10.32
CA VAL A 324 -22.83 24.27 10.63
C VAL A 324 -22.95 23.01 11.49
N VAL A 325 -23.80 23.01 12.51
CA VAL A 325 -24.05 21.83 13.34
C VAL A 325 -24.64 20.70 12.50
N GLN A 326 -25.61 21.00 11.65
CA GLN A 326 -26.21 19.99 10.77
C GLN A 326 -25.16 19.33 9.86
N GLY A 327 -24.35 20.14 9.18
CA GLY A 327 -23.31 19.63 8.27
C GLY A 327 -22.17 18.92 9.00
N ALA A 328 -21.75 19.45 10.17
CA ALA A 328 -20.77 18.78 11.01
C ALA A 328 -21.24 17.39 11.48
N MET A 329 -22.51 17.25 11.83
CA MET A 329 -23.09 15.95 12.18
C MET A 329 -23.08 14.96 11.03
N VAL A 330 -23.44 15.40 9.82
CA VAL A 330 -23.36 14.57 8.61
C VAL A 330 -21.91 14.12 8.39
N GLY A 331 -20.94 15.04 8.52
CA GLY A 331 -19.52 14.75 8.42
C GLY A 331 -19.02 13.75 9.48
N VAL A 332 -19.38 13.97 10.75
CA VAL A 332 -18.99 13.09 11.86
C VAL A 332 -19.58 11.69 11.71
N ILE A 333 -20.89 11.60 11.45
CA ILE A 333 -21.59 10.31 11.29
C ILE A 333 -21.00 9.58 10.06
N GLY A 334 -20.83 10.28 8.94
CA GLY A 334 -20.25 9.73 7.71
C GLY A 334 -18.82 9.21 7.95
N THR A 335 -17.98 10.00 8.61
CA THR A 335 -16.60 9.60 8.94
C THR A 335 -16.55 8.40 9.90
N LEU A 336 -17.38 8.40 10.96
CA LEU A 336 -17.45 7.28 11.91
C LEU A 336 -17.97 6.00 11.23
N ALA A 337 -18.99 6.13 10.41
CA ALA A 337 -19.49 4.99 9.62
C ALA A 337 -18.43 4.46 8.65
N GLY A 338 -17.69 5.37 8.00
CA GLY A 338 -16.56 5.01 7.12
C GLY A 338 -15.42 4.33 7.85
N LEU A 339 -15.06 4.81 9.06
CA LEU A 339 -14.07 4.18 9.92
C LEU A 339 -14.51 2.75 10.31
N LEU A 340 -15.75 2.59 10.77
CA LEU A 340 -16.28 1.28 11.16
C LEU A 340 -16.31 0.31 9.96
N LEU A 341 -16.80 0.78 8.82
CA LEU A 341 -16.84 -0.01 7.59
C LEU A 341 -15.43 -0.36 7.10
N GLY A 342 -14.54 0.63 7.02
CA GLY A 342 -13.17 0.44 6.54
C GLY A 342 -12.37 -0.51 7.42
N LEU A 343 -12.42 -0.34 8.74
CA LEU A 343 -11.76 -1.23 9.70
C LEU A 343 -12.41 -2.61 9.73
N GLY A 344 -13.74 -2.67 9.69
CA GLY A 344 -14.47 -3.93 9.65
C GLY A 344 -14.08 -4.78 8.45
N VAL A 345 -13.94 -4.18 7.27
CA VAL A 345 -13.46 -4.86 6.06
C VAL A 345 -11.96 -5.19 6.17
N ALA A 346 -11.13 -4.24 6.60
CA ALA A 346 -9.68 -4.43 6.68
C ALA A 346 -9.27 -5.57 7.63
N PHE A 347 -9.96 -5.72 8.77
CA PHE A 347 -9.70 -6.82 9.70
C PHE A 347 -10.26 -8.18 9.24
N ASN A 348 -11.24 -8.18 8.33
CA ASN A 348 -11.88 -9.42 7.85
C ASN A 348 -11.59 -9.69 6.37
N ILE A 349 -10.54 -9.08 5.82
CA ILE A 349 -10.23 -9.19 4.39
C ILE A 349 -9.94 -10.64 3.97
N ASP A 350 -9.34 -11.42 4.88
CA ASP A 350 -9.03 -12.84 4.68
C ASP A 350 -10.29 -13.71 4.48
N VAL A 351 -11.45 -13.23 4.92
CA VAL A 351 -12.74 -13.92 4.74
C VAL A 351 -13.52 -13.30 3.59
N ILE A 352 -13.49 -11.97 3.49
CA ILE A 352 -14.27 -11.22 2.49
C ILE A 352 -13.76 -11.48 1.08
N VAL A 353 -12.44 -11.45 0.87
CA VAL A 353 -11.86 -11.62 -0.47
C VAL A 353 -12.13 -13.02 -1.02
N PRO A 354 -11.87 -14.13 -0.31
CA PRO A 354 -12.20 -15.46 -0.80
C PRO A 354 -13.71 -15.67 -1.03
N ALA A 355 -14.56 -15.08 -0.19
CA ALA A 355 -16.01 -15.13 -0.38
C ALA A 355 -16.42 -14.43 -1.68
N LEU A 356 -15.79 -13.28 -1.99
CA LEU A 356 -16.03 -12.53 -3.22
C LEU A 356 -15.48 -13.25 -4.45
N GLU A 357 -14.29 -13.86 -4.36
CA GLU A 357 -13.70 -14.71 -5.40
C GLU A 357 -14.61 -15.90 -5.75
N ASN A 358 -15.15 -16.56 -4.73
CA ASN A 358 -16.09 -17.65 -4.91
C ASN A 358 -17.41 -17.18 -5.56
N LEU A 359 -17.91 -16.02 -5.20
CA LEU A 359 -19.14 -15.44 -5.76
C LEU A 359 -18.96 -15.01 -7.21
N LEU A 360 -17.81 -14.41 -7.54
CA LEU A 360 -17.51 -13.89 -8.88
C LEU A 360 -16.87 -14.95 -9.81
N HIS A 361 -16.53 -16.14 -9.27
CA HIS A 361 -15.78 -17.20 -9.97
C HIS A 361 -14.49 -16.67 -10.63
N ALA A 362 -13.82 -15.71 -9.99
CA ALA A 362 -12.60 -15.07 -10.46
C ALA A 362 -11.57 -15.02 -9.32
N SER A 363 -10.33 -15.40 -9.58
CA SER A 363 -9.23 -15.24 -8.63
C SER A 363 -8.58 -13.86 -8.80
N PHE A 364 -8.61 -13.02 -7.77
CA PHE A 364 -7.97 -11.71 -7.79
C PHE A 364 -6.45 -11.80 -7.66
N LEU A 365 -5.95 -12.83 -6.96
CA LEU A 365 -4.53 -13.11 -6.78
C LEU A 365 -4.20 -14.52 -7.25
N PRO A 366 -3.73 -14.70 -8.49
CA PRO A 366 -3.23 -16.00 -8.95
C PRO A 366 -2.06 -16.42 -8.06
N LYS A 367 -2.20 -17.56 -7.37
CA LYS A 367 -1.20 -18.11 -6.45
C LYS A 367 0.14 -18.38 -7.12
N ASP A 368 0.10 -18.68 -8.42
CA ASP A 368 1.29 -19.01 -9.22
C ASP A 368 2.16 -17.79 -9.54
N ILE A 369 1.60 -16.57 -9.47
CA ILE A 369 2.30 -15.31 -9.79
C ILE A 369 2.80 -14.61 -8.52
N TYR A 370 1.96 -14.57 -7.49
CA TYR A 370 2.25 -13.72 -6.31
C TYR A 370 2.77 -14.52 -5.11
N LEU A 371 2.71 -15.88 -5.15
CA LEU A 371 3.10 -16.76 -4.04
C LEU A 371 2.42 -16.42 -2.69
N ILE A 372 1.47 -15.49 -2.69
CA ILE A 372 0.73 -15.02 -1.53
C ILE A 372 -0.62 -15.72 -1.54
N SER A 373 -0.87 -16.56 -0.54
CA SER A 373 -2.11 -17.36 -0.46
C SER A 373 -3.33 -16.58 0.04
N ARG A 374 -3.14 -15.41 0.62
CA ARG A 374 -4.19 -14.56 1.19
C ARG A 374 -3.84 -13.09 0.99
N MET A 375 -4.84 -12.24 0.80
CA MET A 375 -4.63 -10.80 0.68
C MET A 375 -4.25 -10.23 2.06
N PRO A 376 -3.01 -9.73 2.25
CA PRO A 376 -2.60 -9.22 3.55
C PRO A 376 -3.22 -7.85 3.81
N SER A 377 -3.55 -7.58 5.07
CA SER A 377 -4.02 -6.26 5.53
C SER A 377 -3.39 -5.91 6.85
N ASP A 378 -2.87 -4.69 6.96
CA ASP A 378 -2.24 -4.16 8.18
C ASP A 378 -2.73 -2.72 8.46
N PRO A 379 -3.88 -2.57 9.15
CA PRO A 379 -4.43 -1.26 9.49
C PRO A 379 -3.54 -0.53 10.49
N GLN A 380 -2.85 0.52 10.04
CA GLN A 380 -1.93 1.31 10.87
C GLN A 380 -2.62 2.56 11.42
N ARG A 381 -2.43 2.82 12.73
CA ARG A 381 -2.96 4.03 13.39
C ARG A 381 -2.41 5.32 12.78
N SER A 382 -1.18 5.29 12.28
CA SER A 382 -0.52 6.39 11.57
C SER A 382 -1.25 6.82 10.30
N ASP A 383 -2.05 5.96 9.70
CA ASP A 383 -2.81 6.24 8.48
C ASP A 383 -4.28 6.56 8.80
N ILE A 384 -4.86 5.83 9.74
CA ILE A 384 -6.28 5.98 10.14
C ILE A 384 -6.54 7.36 10.74
N LEU A 385 -5.66 7.85 11.62
CA LEU A 385 -5.84 9.13 12.29
C LEU A 385 -5.83 10.33 11.32
N PRO A 386 -4.83 10.47 10.42
CA PRO A 386 -4.86 11.53 9.40
C PRO A 386 -6.09 11.45 8.50
N VAL A 387 -6.50 10.26 8.09
CA VAL A 387 -7.71 10.05 7.27
C VAL A 387 -8.94 10.60 7.99
N ALA A 388 -9.14 10.25 9.25
CA ALA A 388 -10.27 10.72 10.04
C ALA A 388 -10.26 12.25 10.21
N VAL A 389 -9.09 12.82 10.54
CA VAL A 389 -8.94 14.27 10.73
C VAL A 389 -9.19 15.03 9.43
N ILE A 390 -8.60 14.60 8.31
CA ILE A 390 -8.78 15.26 7.01
C ILE A 390 -10.23 15.18 6.58
N SER A 391 -10.89 14.04 6.75
CA SER A 391 -12.29 13.86 6.39
C SER A 391 -13.20 14.80 7.20
N LEU A 392 -12.96 14.94 8.51
CA LEU A 392 -13.69 15.86 9.36
C LEU A 392 -13.43 17.32 8.99
N VAL A 393 -12.18 17.68 8.70
CA VAL A 393 -11.81 19.04 8.27
C VAL A 393 -12.48 19.38 6.94
N LEU A 394 -12.43 18.48 5.95
CA LEU A 394 -13.08 18.69 4.65
C LEU A 394 -14.60 18.79 4.79
N ALA A 395 -15.23 17.94 5.59
CA ALA A 395 -16.65 18.01 5.87
C ALA A 395 -17.03 19.33 6.55
N PHE A 396 -16.25 19.78 7.55
CA PHE A 396 -16.46 21.05 8.22
C PHE A 396 -16.31 22.26 7.26
N LEU A 397 -15.25 22.29 6.45
CA LEU A 397 -15.04 23.35 5.47
C LEU A 397 -16.19 23.42 4.45
N ALA A 398 -16.70 22.26 4.03
CA ALA A 398 -17.83 22.15 3.13
C ALA A 398 -19.13 22.77 3.70
N THR A 399 -19.26 22.86 5.03
CA THR A 399 -20.45 23.44 5.68
C THR A 399 -20.43 24.98 5.72
N ILE A 400 -19.26 25.59 5.63
CA ILE A 400 -19.11 27.05 5.85
C ILE A 400 -19.90 27.86 4.83
N TYR A 401 -19.71 27.58 3.55
CA TYR A 401 -20.37 28.34 2.47
C TYR A 401 -21.92 28.25 2.50
N PRO A 402 -22.52 27.04 2.58
CA PRO A 402 -24.00 26.95 2.68
C PRO A 402 -24.55 27.64 3.93
N SER A 403 -23.87 27.50 5.08
CA SER A 403 -24.29 28.08 6.36
C SER A 403 -24.21 29.61 6.34
N TRP A 404 -23.16 30.16 5.74
CA TRP A 404 -23.04 31.60 5.52
C TRP A 404 -24.16 32.11 4.59
N ARG A 405 -24.50 31.39 3.53
CA ARG A 405 -25.62 31.73 2.64
C ARG A 405 -26.96 31.69 3.37
N ALA A 406 -27.16 30.74 4.28
CA ALA A 406 -28.35 30.64 5.13
C ALA A 406 -28.53 31.89 6.04
N SER A 407 -27.44 32.39 6.61
CA SER A 407 -27.46 33.55 7.49
C SER A 407 -27.87 34.86 6.80
N ARG A 408 -27.75 34.92 5.47
CA ARG A 408 -28.08 36.09 4.64
C ARG A 408 -29.48 36.05 4.01
N VAL A 409 -30.31 35.07 4.33
CA VAL A 409 -31.69 35.02 3.84
C VAL A 409 -32.48 36.21 4.35
N ASN A 410 -33.09 36.96 3.41
CA ASN A 410 -33.94 38.12 3.74
C ASN A 410 -35.34 37.62 4.17
N PRO A 411 -35.81 37.89 5.41
CA PRO A 411 -37.09 37.40 5.91
C PRO A 411 -38.28 37.86 5.07
N ALA A 412 -38.26 39.15 4.66
CA ALA A 412 -39.36 39.76 3.92
C ALA A 412 -39.58 39.11 2.54
N GLU A 413 -38.48 38.77 1.85
CA GLU A 413 -38.54 38.11 0.54
C GLU A 413 -38.97 36.62 0.66
N ALA A 414 -38.46 35.92 1.67
CA ALA A 414 -38.72 34.51 1.88
C ALA A 414 -40.21 34.24 2.21
N LEU A 415 -40.86 35.13 2.98
CA LEU A 415 -42.27 35.03 3.33
C LEU A 415 -43.18 35.42 2.13
N ARG A 416 -42.80 36.44 1.35
CA ARG A 416 -43.58 36.87 0.17
C ARG A 416 -43.65 35.81 -0.93
N MET A 417 -42.58 35.04 -1.15
CA MET A 417 -42.56 33.97 -2.14
C MET A 417 -43.40 32.75 -1.73
N ASN A 418 -43.74 32.58 -0.45
CA ASN A 418 -44.59 31.50 0.02
C ASN A 418 -46.09 31.82 -0.11
N GLU A 419 -46.44 33.10 -0.32
CA GLU A 419 -47.82 33.57 -0.53
C GLU A 419 -48.24 33.66 -2.01
N ALA A 420 -47.34 33.42 -2.99
CA ALA A 420 -47.72 33.37 -4.35
C ALA A 420 -48.52 32.09 -4.61
N PRO A 421 -49.85 32.18 -4.77
CA PRO A 421 -50.65 31.01 -5.12
C PRO A 421 -50.24 30.59 -6.53
N THR A 422 -49.93 29.35 -6.69
CA THR A 422 -49.83 28.66 -7.98
C THR A 422 -51.24 28.54 -8.59
N VAL A 423 -51.83 29.67 -8.90
CA VAL A 423 -53.02 29.69 -9.77
C VAL A 423 -52.55 30.22 -11.13
N ALA A 424 -51.82 29.39 -11.84
CA ALA A 424 -51.86 29.48 -13.26
C ALA A 424 -53.27 29.02 -13.68
N HIS A 425 -54.23 29.96 -13.67
CA HIS A 425 -55.43 29.80 -14.45
C HIS A 425 -54.98 29.65 -15.91
N PHE A 426 -54.90 28.41 -16.38
CA PHE A 426 -54.97 28.11 -17.79
C PHE A 426 -56.37 28.56 -18.26
N VAL A 427 -56.48 29.84 -18.68
CA VAL A 427 -57.64 30.32 -19.45
C VAL A 427 -57.58 29.57 -20.76
N TRP A 428 -58.43 28.57 -20.83
CA TRP A 428 -58.72 27.88 -22.10
C TRP A 428 -59.47 28.88 -23.03
N LEU A 429 -58.72 29.56 -23.89
CA LEU A 429 -59.32 30.28 -24.97
C LEU A 429 -59.81 29.25 -26.00
N PRO A 430 -61.09 29.25 -26.32
CA PRO A 430 -61.61 28.35 -27.36
C PRO A 430 -60.98 28.73 -28.74
N ALA A 431 -60.39 27.76 -29.39
CA ALA A 431 -59.80 27.92 -30.70
C ALA A 431 -60.87 28.43 -31.73
N PRO A 432 -60.55 29.41 -32.61
CA PRO A 432 -61.43 29.80 -33.69
C PRO A 432 -61.62 28.65 -34.70
N GLN A 433 -62.89 28.28 -34.96
CA GLN A 433 -63.25 27.31 -35.98
C GLN A 433 -62.86 27.87 -37.35
N GLY A 434 -62.03 27.11 -38.08
CA GLY A 434 -61.86 27.34 -39.50
C GLY A 434 -60.44 27.68 -39.98
N ALA A 435 -59.54 26.68 -40.02
CA ALA A 435 -58.44 26.71 -40.99
C ALA A 435 -58.05 25.27 -41.38
N ALA A 436 -58.43 24.95 -42.57
CA ALA A 436 -58.12 23.71 -43.28
C ALA A 436 -56.57 23.61 -43.46
N PHE A 437 -55.96 22.67 -42.83
CA PHE A 437 -54.50 22.41 -42.96
C PHE A 437 -54.29 21.53 -44.20
N ARG A 438 -53.78 22.12 -45.31
CA ARG A 438 -53.25 21.38 -46.47
C ARG A 438 -51.87 20.78 -46.08
N LEU A 439 -51.79 19.47 -46.00
CA LEU A 439 -50.58 18.71 -45.95
C LEU A 439 -49.83 18.78 -47.28
N GLY A 440 -48.75 19.57 -47.32
CA GLY A 440 -47.81 19.60 -48.42
C GLY A 440 -46.71 18.51 -48.15
N ALA A 441 -46.76 17.46 -48.98
CA ALA A 441 -45.74 16.42 -48.99
C ALA A 441 -44.44 16.96 -49.63
N ALA A 442 -43.40 17.20 -48.80
CA ALA A 442 -42.05 17.47 -49.30
C ALA A 442 -41.22 16.17 -49.37
N ARG A 443 -41.10 15.69 -50.58
CA ARG A 443 -40.22 14.61 -51.02
C ARG A 443 -38.78 15.01 -50.83
N ARG A 444 -38.06 14.42 -49.92
CA ARG A 444 -36.57 14.52 -49.84
C ARG A 444 -35.93 13.47 -50.75
N ARG A 445 -35.23 13.95 -51.76
CA ARG A 445 -34.31 13.19 -52.60
C ARG A 445 -33.04 12.91 -51.83
N ASN A 446 -32.63 11.66 -51.88
CA ASN A 446 -31.31 11.19 -51.51
C ASN A 446 -30.35 11.41 -52.69
N PRO A 447 -29.12 11.82 -52.52
CA PRO A 447 -28.03 11.49 -53.44
C PRO A 447 -27.03 10.58 -52.79
N SER A 448 -26.92 9.38 -53.33
CA SER A 448 -25.75 8.51 -53.30
C SER A 448 -24.57 9.16 -54.01
N LEU A 449 -23.32 8.91 -53.51
CA LEU A 449 -22.03 8.74 -54.23
C LEU A 449 -20.98 8.53 -53.17
N SER A 450 -20.42 7.30 -53.04
CA SER A 450 -19.19 6.76 -53.67
C SER A 450 -17.98 7.71 -53.67
N VAL A 451 -17.02 7.48 -52.81
CA VAL A 451 -15.73 6.82 -53.03
C VAL A 451 -15.15 6.41 -51.66
#